data_0369b7ebce6d93a9f2e4b317cef5e3a9
#
_entry.id   0369b7ebce6d93a9f2e4b317cef5e3a9
#
_cell.length_a   1.000
_cell.length_b   1.000
_cell.length_c   1.000
_cell.angle_alpha   90.00
_cell.angle_beta   90.00
_cell.angle_gamma   90.00
#
_symmetry.space_group_name_H-M   'P 1'
#
loop_
_entity.id
_entity.type
_entity.pdbx_description
1 polymer ?
#
loop_
_entity_poly.entity_id
_entity_poly.type
_entity_poly.pdbx_seq_one_letter_code
_entity_poly.pdbx_strand_id
1 'polypeptide(L)'
;MAIYDAMFVFSDDQLITGDAVSTNVLDWGEGMEDLDMHAGRPLYLNVQVADADFAGGTSLAIQICTHSAADVGSGTILMLSQTFAQAALTAGTPLISQTLPLGCDDERYFGLYYDDTGEFTAGGIDAWIGYEAIGQIQPTTQVGASNITL
;
A
#
# COMPACT_ATOMS: atom_id res chain seq x y z
N MET A 1 -13.40 -9.08 7.42
CA MET A 1 -11.99 -8.73 7.75
C MET A 1 -11.08 -9.59 6.88
N ALA A 2 -10.21 -8.96 6.14
CA ALA A 2 -9.19 -9.69 5.39
C ALA A 2 -8.14 -10.25 6.37
N ILE A 3 -7.77 -11.50 6.19
CA ILE A 3 -6.68 -12.11 6.96
C ILE A 3 -5.42 -11.95 6.11
N TYR A 4 -4.44 -11.26 6.64
CA TYR A 4 -3.15 -11.07 5.98
C TYR A 4 -2.02 -11.36 6.97
N ASP A 5 -0.89 -11.81 6.43
CA ASP A 5 0.29 -12.09 7.23
C ASP A 5 0.93 -10.78 7.70
N ALA A 6 1.24 -10.68 8.98
CA ALA A 6 1.90 -9.51 9.54
C ALA A 6 3.25 -9.19 8.88
N MET A 7 3.91 -10.18 8.29
CA MET A 7 5.14 -9.96 7.52
C MET A 7 4.92 -9.16 6.24
N PHE A 8 3.69 -9.18 5.71
CA PHE A 8 3.33 -8.48 4.47
C PHE A 8 2.56 -7.18 4.73
N VAL A 9 2.52 -6.71 5.97
CA VAL A 9 1.95 -5.41 6.34
C VAL A 9 3.04 -4.36 6.30
N PHE A 10 2.90 -3.37 5.44
CA PHE A 10 3.82 -2.22 5.35
C PHE A 10 3.47 -1.16 6.38
N SER A 11 2.21 -0.87 6.51
CA SER A 11 1.69 0.16 7.41
C SER A 11 0.38 -0.30 8.04
N ASP A 12 0.22 -0.06 9.33
CA ASP A 12 -0.97 -0.35 10.11
C ASP A 12 -1.33 0.93 10.87
N ASP A 13 -2.32 1.65 10.36
CA ASP A 13 -2.71 2.98 10.83
C ASP A 13 -1.50 3.92 11.03
N GLN A 14 -0.57 3.86 10.06
CA GLN A 14 0.63 4.69 10.11
C GLN A 14 0.25 6.15 9.92
N LEU A 15 0.43 6.95 10.96
CA LEU A 15 0.21 8.39 10.92
C LEU A 15 1.20 9.05 9.95
N ILE A 16 0.68 9.81 8.99
CA ILE A 16 1.47 10.56 8.03
C ILE A 16 1.40 12.04 8.38
N THR A 17 2.50 12.59 8.88
CA THR A 17 2.65 14.00 9.24
C THR A 17 3.82 14.67 8.54
N GLY A 18 4.35 14.04 7.54
CA GLY A 18 5.48 14.45 6.71
C GLY A 18 5.90 13.30 5.83
N ASP A 19 6.89 13.54 5.00
CA ASP A 19 7.48 12.49 4.17
C ASP A 19 7.95 11.32 5.02
N ALA A 20 7.55 10.11 4.67
CA ALA A 20 7.86 8.93 5.46
C ALA A 20 7.96 7.65 4.63
N VAL A 21 8.86 6.77 5.03
CA VAL A 21 8.89 5.38 4.57
C VAL A 21 7.81 4.60 5.34
N SER A 22 7.23 3.57 4.71
CA SER A 22 6.33 2.65 5.41
C SER A 22 6.98 2.09 6.67
N THR A 23 6.19 1.89 7.73
CA THR A 23 6.69 1.41 9.04
C THR A 23 7.49 0.11 8.90
N ASN A 24 7.01 -0.79 8.04
CA ASN A 24 7.74 -2.00 7.69
C ASN A 24 8.16 -1.96 6.23
N VAL A 25 9.30 -2.58 5.97
CA VAL A 25 9.86 -2.79 4.65
C VAL A 25 10.09 -4.28 4.50
N LEU A 26 9.70 -4.86 3.37
CA LEU A 26 9.98 -6.26 3.11
C LEU A 26 11.46 -6.45 2.83
N ASP A 27 12.07 -7.39 3.53
CA ASP A 27 13.44 -7.85 3.31
C ASP A 27 13.36 -9.25 2.68
N TRP A 28 13.69 -9.35 1.39
CA TRP A 28 13.73 -10.63 0.69
C TRP A 28 14.85 -11.52 1.18
N GLY A 29 15.85 -10.96 1.86
CA GLY A 29 17.06 -11.65 2.31
C GLY A 29 18.26 -11.38 1.42
N GLU A 30 19.43 -11.38 2.03
CA GLU A 30 20.69 -11.18 1.29
C GLU A 30 20.91 -12.31 0.28
N GLY A 31 21.14 -11.94 -0.97
CA GLY A 31 21.34 -12.89 -2.05
C GLY A 31 20.06 -13.60 -2.53
N MET A 32 18.90 -13.12 -2.11
CA MET A 32 17.58 -13.65 -2.52
C MET A 32 16.84 -12.68 -3.45
N GLU A 33 17.54 -11.71 -3.97
CA GLU A 33 17.05 -10.85 -5.04
C GLU A 33 16.69 -11.69 -6.29
N ASP A 34 15.83 -11.20 -7.13
CA ASP A 34 15.36 -11.91 -8.34
C ASP A 34 14.52 -13.17 -8.03
N LEU A 35 13.84 -13.19 -6.90
CA LEU A 35 12.79 -14.19 -6.69
C LEU A 35 11.65 -13.91 -7.67
N ASP A 36 11.22 -14.90 -8.42
CA ASP A 36 10.10 -14.70 -9.36
C ASP A 36 8.77 -14.56 -8.60
N MET A 37 8.54 -13.39 -8.02
CA MET A 37 7.33 -13.08 -7.25
C MET A 37 6.07 -13.00 -8.12
N HIS A 38 6.23 -13.04 -9.44
CA HIS A 38 5.12 -13.02 -10.39
C HIS A 38 4.72 -14.43 -10.84
N ALA A 39 5.48 -15.46 -10.46
CA ALA A 39 5.14 -16.84 -10.74
C ALA A 39 4.02 -17.34 -9.81
N GLY A 40 3.05 -18.03 -10.36
CA GLY A 40 1.98 -18.63 -9.61
C GLY A 40 0.80 -17.68 -9.32
N ARG A 41 0.27 -17.70 -8.10
CA ARG A 41 -0.90 -16.89 -7.74
C ARG A 41 -0.51 -15.42 -7.62
N PRO A 42 -1.26 -14.50 -8.28
CA PRO A 42 -0.95 -13.08 -8.18
C PRO A 42 -1.06 -12.56 -6.75
N LEU A 43 -0.13 -11.69 -6.40
CA LEU A 43 -0.13 -10.93 -5.15
C LEU A 43 -0.53 -9.50 -5.45
N TYR A 44 -1.34 -8.92 -4.57
CA TYR A 44 -1.85 -7.56 -4.70
C TYR A 44 -1.27 -6.67 -3.61
N LEU A 45 -0.77 -5.51 -4.02
CA LEU A 45 -0.47 -4.42 -3.12
C LEU A 45 -1.75 -3.63 -2.90
N ASN A 46 -2.16 -3.53 -1.66
CA ASN A 46 -3.35 -2.79 -1.23
C ASN A 46 -2.94 -1.65 -0.30
N VAL A 47 -3.41 -0.46 -0.59
CA VAL A 47 -3.19 0.72 0.24
C VAL A 47 -4.52 1.46 0.40
N GLN A 48 -4.87 1.80 1.60
CA GLN A 48 -6.09 2.56 1.91
C GLN A 48 -5.85 3.56 3.03
N VAL A 49 -6.73 4.54 3.12
CA VAL A 49 -6.80 5.42 4.29
C VAL A 49 -7.33 4.60 5.47
N ALA A 50 -6.67 4.73 6.61
CA ALA A 50 -7.05 4.02 7.83
C ALA A 50 -8.34 4.58 8.46
N ASP A 51 -8.45 4.59 9.77
CA ASP A 51 -9.71 4.88 10.47
C ASP A 51 -10.06 6.38 10.57
N ALA A 52 -9.16 7.27 10.17
CA ALA A 52 -9.36 8.71 10.30
C ALA A 52 -9.12 9.45 8.98
N ASP A 53 -9.91 10.48 8.74
CA ASP A 53 -9.73 11.38 7.61
C ASP A 53 -8.42 12.15 7.73
N PHE A 54 -7.78 12.41 6.61
CA PHE A 54 -6.61 13.30 6.58
C PHE A 54 -7.04 14.75 6.78
N ALA A 55 -6.24 15.49 7.52
CA ALA A 55 -6.47 16.92 7.80
C ALA A 55 -5.16 17.69 7.84
N GLY A 56 -5.22 18.97 7.53
CA GLY A 56 -4.13 19.94 7.67
C GLY A 56 -3.22 20.07 6.47
N GLY A 57 -2.95 19.00 5.74
CA GLY A 57 -2.07 19.00 4.57
C GLY A 57 -2.75 19.37 3.26
N THR A 58 -2.05 19.22 2.17
CA THR A 58 -2.53 19.54 0.82
C THR A 58 -2.79 18.28 0.00
N SER A 59 -1.80 17.41 -0.11
CA SER A 59 -1.89 16.22 -0.94
C SER A 59 -0.90 15.14 -0.52
N LEU A 60 -1.17 13.92 -0.92
CA LEU A 60 -0.32 12.75 -0.69
C LEU A 60 -0.07 12.03 -2.01
N ALA A 61 1.16 11.69 -2.28
CA ALA A 61 1.54 10.72 -3.31
C ALA A 61 2.23 9.51 -2.67
N ILE A 62 2.07 8.34 -3.27
CA ILE A 62 2.62 7.10 -2.76
C ILE A 62 3.58 6.55 -3.80
N GLN A 63 4.82 6.33 -3.40
CA GLN A 63 5.86 5.74 -4.23
C GLN A 63 6.06 4.29 -3.80
N ILE A 64 6.13 3.41 -4.76
CA ILE A 64 6.46 1.99 -4.56
C ILE A 64 7.93 1.85 -4.93
N CYS A 65 8.75 1.47 -3.96
CA CYS A 65 10.20 1.56 -4.07
C CYS A 65 10.90 0.25 -3.73
N THR A 66 12.06 0.06 -4.34
CA THR A 66 12.99 -1.00 -3.98
C THR A 66 14.39 -0.42 -3.76
N HIS A 67 15.18 -1.05 -2.88
CA HIS A 67 16.51 -0.59 -2.55
C HIS A 67 17.38 -1.73 -1.97
N SER A 68 18.68 -1.59 -2.12
CA SER A 68 19.66 -2.47 -1.46
C SER A 68 19.77 -2.24 0.05
N ALA A 69 19.22 -1.12 0.56
CA ALA A 69 19.15 -0.78 1.97
C ALA A 69 17.70 -0.57 2.41
N ALA A 70 17.43 -0.69 3.72
CA ALA A 70 16.07 -0.58 4.27
C ALA A 70 15.43 0.82 4.10
N ASP A 71 16.23 1.84 3.83
CA ASP A 71 15.72 3.17 3.49
C ASP A 71 15.27 3.22 2.03
N VAL A 72 14.13 2.61 1.76
CA VAL A 72 13.59 2.52 0.39
C VAL A 72 13.19 3.86 -0.21
N GLY A 73 13.01 4.90 0.61
CA GLY A 73 12.70 6.24 0.14
C GLY A 73 13.81 6.88 -0.70
N SER A 74 15.06 6.42 -0.55
CA SER A 74 16.19 6.84 -1.36
C SER A 74 16.51 5.90 -2.52
N GLY A 75 15.71 4.84 -2.69
CA GLY A 75 15.94 3.79 -3.68
C GLY A 75 15.32 4.06 -5.04
N THR A 76 15.10 2.98 -5.77
CA THR A 76 14.48 3.01 -7.10
C THR A 76 12.96 3.06 -6.97
N ILE A 77 12.34 4.04 -7.60
CA ILE A 77 10.89 4.15 -7.69
C ILE A 77 10.43 3.24 -8.83
N LEU A 78 9.69 2.19 -8.48
CA LEU A 78 9.08 1.27 -9.45
C LEU A 78 7.78 1.85 -10.00
N MET A 79 7.01 2.51 -9.15
CA MET A 79 5.75 3.11 -9.51
C MET A 79 5.44 4.30 -8.60
N LEU A 80 4.85 5.33 -9.18
CA LEU A 80 4.31 6.48 -8.50
C LEU A 80 2.80 6.49 -8.65
N SER A 81 2.07 6.63 -7.54
CA SER A 81 0.62 6.81 -7.59
C SER A 81 0.25 8.19 -8.17
N GLN A 82 -1.01 8.36 -8.48
CA GLN A 82 -1.54 9.71 -8.65
C GLN A 82 -1.40 10.50 -7.35
N THR A 83 -1.43 11.82 -7.45
CA THR A 83 -1.47 12.70 -6.28
C THR A 83 -2.90 12.77 -5.76
N PHE A 84 -3.11 12.39 -4.52
CA PHE A 84 -4.41 12.44 -3.86
C PHE A 84 -4.55 13.76 -3.10
N ALA A 85 -5.55 14.56 -3.46
CA ALA A 85 -5.87 15.77 -2.69
C ALA A 85 -6.39 15.41 -1.30
N GLN A 86 -6.13 16.25 -0.31
CA GLN A 86 -6.54 16.01 1.07
C GLN A 86 -8.04 15.67 1.20
N ALA A 87 -8.90 16.33 0.44
CA ALA A 87 -10.34 16.08 0.47
C ALA A 87 -10.76 14.67 0.00
N ALA A 88 -9.91 14.00 -0.77
CA ALA A 88 -10.14 12.62 -1.21
C ALA A 88 -9.63 11.57 -0.22
N LEU A 89 -8.85 11.98 0.77
CA LEU A 89 -8.23 11.09 1.75
C LEU A 89 -9.14 10.93 2.98
N THR A 90 -10.28 10.30 2.78
CA THR A 90 -11.27 10.02 3.83
C THR A 90 -11.13 8.60 4.35
N ALA A 91 -11.49 8.38 5.61
CA ALA A 91 -11.37 7.09 6.28
C ALA A 91 -11.90 5.92 5.43
N GLY A 92 -11.12 4.86 5.32
CA GLY A 92 -11.47 3.65 4.57
C GLY A 92 -11.40 3.78 3.05
N THR A 93 -10.99 4.91 2.50
CA THR A 93 -10.89 5.09 1.04
C THR A 93 -9.73 4.27 0.47
N PRO A 94 -9.97 3.37 -0.51
CA PRO A 94 -8.91 2.67 -1.22
C PRO A 94 -8.11 3.64 -2.08
N LEU A 95 -6.79 3.56 -2.01
CA LEU A 95 -5.87 4.39 -2.79
C LEU A 95 -5.17 3.60 -3.89
N ILE A 96 -4.63 2.45 -3.54
CA ILE A 96 -3.97 1.53 -4.49
C ILE A 96 -4.51 0.13 -4.24
N SER A 97 -4.84 -0.57 -5.32
CA SER A 97 -5.18 -1.99 -5.27
C SER A 97 -4.81 -2.61 -6.60
N GLN A 98 -3.64 -3.19 -6.67
CA GLN A 98 -3.07 -3.72 -7.90
C GLN A 98 -2.10 -4.86 -7.63
N THR A 99 -1.77 -5.62 -8.67
CA THR A 99 -0.72 -6.62 -8.59
C THR A 99 0.63 -5.97 -8.30
N LEU A 100 1.53 -6.70 -7.66
CA LEU A 100 2.89 -6.21 -7.42
C LEU A 100 3.54 -5.75 -8.72
N PRO A 101 4.24 -4.62 -8.72
CA PRO A 101 4.92 -4.15 -9.91
C PRO A 101 6.10 -5.06 -10.27
N LEU A 102 6.45 -5.10 -11.55
CA LEU A 102 7.66 -5.76 -12.00
C LEU A 102 8.87 -5.10 -11.34
N GLY A 103 9.85 -5.90 -10.93
CA GLY A 103 11.04 -5.40 -10.28
C GLY A 103 10.92 -5.22 -8.77
N CYS A 104 9.82 -5.65 -8.15
CA CYS A 104 9.66 -5.57 -6.69
C CYS A 104 10.68 -6.41 -5.92
N ASP A 105 11.28 -7.38 -6.57
CA ASP A 105 12.29 -8.29 -6.05
C ASP A 105 13.69 -8.11 -6.70
N ASP A 106 13.88 -7.07 -7.48
CA ASP A 106 15.18 -6.77 -8.10
C ASP A 106 16.26 -6.37 -7.08
N GLU A 107 15.84 -5.84 -5.93
CA GLU A 107 16.72 -5.49 -4.84
C GLU A 107 16.22 -6.08 -3.52
N ARG A 108 17.09 -6.11 -2.52
CA ARG A 108 16.82 -6.79 -1.25
C ARG A 108 15.58 -6.28 -0.52
N TYR A 109 15.37 -4.95 -0.51
CA TYR A 109 14.29 -4.33 0.24
C TYR A 109 13.23 -3.76 -0.69
N PHE A 110 11.97 -3.97 -0.32
CA PHE A 110 10.80 -3.48 -1.02
C PHE A 110 9.85 -2.80 -0.03
N GLY A 111 9.38 -1.60 -0.36
CA GLY A 111 8.52 -0.84 0.54
C GLY A 111 7.83 0.32 -0.14
N LEU A 112 7.17 1.12 0.69
CA LEU A 112 6.44 2.30 0.26
C LEU A 112 7.10 3.56 0.82
N TYR A 113 7.00 4.63 0.06
CA TYR A 113 7.35 5.97 0.50
C TYR A 113 6.14 6.89 0.31
N TYR A 114 5.79 7.59 1.35
CA TYR A 114 4.69 8.54 1.39
C TYR A 114 5.25 9.94 1.22
N ASP A 115 4.91 10.59 0.10
CA ASP A 115 5.35 11.95 -0.25
C ASP A 115 4.23 12.91 0.11
N ASP A 116 4.40 13.59 1.23
CA ASP A 116 3.42 14.50 1.83
C ASP A 116 3.68 15.93 1.36
N THR A 117 2.66 16.59 0.87
CA THR A 117 2.71 18.02 0.59
C THR A 117 1.83 18.78 1.56
N GLY A 118 2.45 19.68 2.33
CA GLY A 118 1.73 20.60 3.22
C GLY A 118 1.56 20.12 4.66
N GLU A 119 2.24 19.05 5.04
CA GLU A 119 2.31 18.53 6.41
C GLU A 119 0.92 18.26 7.04
N PHE A 120 0.45 17.02 6.91
CA PHE A 120 -0.80 16.61 7.54
C PHE A 120 -0.71 16.62 9.06
N THR A 121 -1.80 16.94 9.70
CA THR A 121 -1.94 16.93 11.18
C THR A 121 -2.72 15.73 11.68
N ALA A 122 -3.42 15.04 10.80
CA ALA A 122 -4.16 13.82 11.09
C ALA A 122 -4.30 12.97 9.83
N GLY A 123 -4.53 11.69 10.02
CA GLY A 123 -4.72 10.71 8.96
C GLY A 123 -3.66 9.62 8.98
N GLY A 124 -4.08 8.41 8.75
CA GLY A 124 -3.23 7.24 8.73
C GLY A 124 -3.42 6.40 7.47
N ILE A 125 -2.45 5.57 7.20
CA ILE A 125 -2.46 4.64 6.05
C ILE A 125 -2.36 3.21 6.55
N ASP A 126 -3.18 2.35 5.95
CA ASP A 126 -3.04 0.90 5.99
C ASP A 126 -2.51 0.43 4.65
N ALA A 127 -1.46 -0.39 4.67
CA ALA A 127 -0.86 -0.93 3.46
C ALA A 127 -0.39 -2.37 3.68
N TRP A 128 -0.74 -3.27 2.77
CA TRP A 128 -0.38 -4.68 2.88
C TRP A 128 -0.32 -5.36 1.51
N ILE A 129 0.34 -6.51 1.48
CA ILE A 129 0.26 -7.45 0.36
C ILE A 129 -0.69 -8.58 0.72
N GLY A 130 -1.57 -8.94 -0.20
CA GLY A 130 -2.51 -10.04 -0.05
C GLY A 130 -2.81 -10.73 -1.36
N TYR A 131 -3.61 -11.78 -1.27
CA TYR A 131 -4.02 -12.57 -2.44
C TYR A 131 -5.20 -11.96 -3.18
N GLU A 132 -5.81 -10.92 -2.65
CA GLU A 132 -6.99 -10.29 -3.22
C GLU A 132 -6.86 -8.77 -3.25
N ALA A 133 -7.42 -8.16 -4.29
CA ALA A 133 -7.58 -6.71 -4.36
C ALA A 133 -8.66 -6.24 -3.38
N ILE A 134 -8.57 -4.99 -2.92
CA ILE A 134 -9.52 -4.41 -1.94
C ILE A 134 -10.97 -4.60 -2.38
N GLY A 135 -11.29 -4.36 -3.66
CA GLY A 135 -12.64 -4.49 -4.18
C GLY A 135 -13.20 -5.91 -4.16
N GLN A 136 -12.34 -6.93 -4.09
CA GLN A 136 -12.73 -8.35 -4.06
C GLN A 136 -12.94 -8.86 -2.64
N ILE A 137 -12.51 -8.11 -1.65
CA ILE A 137 -12.69 -8.44 -0.23
C ILE A 137 -14.09 -8.02 0.27
N GLN A 138 -14.87 -7.37 -0.57
CA GLN A 138 -16.20 -6.89 -0.21
C GLN A 138 -17.11 -8.04 0.22
N PRO A 139 -17.94 -7.81 1.24
CA PRO A 139 -18.85 -8.83 1.72
C PRO A 139 -19.72 -9.36 0.59
N THR A 140 -19.71 -10.64 0.43
CA THR A 140 -20.53 -11.35 -0.56
C THR A 140 -22.02 -11.13 -0.37
N THR A 141 -22.42 -10.67 0.78
CA THR A 141 -23.82 -10.37 1.10
C THR A 141 -24.47 -9.38 0.14
N GLN A 142 -23.70 -8.40 -0.34
CA GLN A 142 -24.25 -7.42 -1.29
C GLN A 142 -24.48 -8.04 -2.66
N VAL A 143 -23.55 -8.85 -3.09
CA VAL A 143 -23.63 -9.54 -4.37
C VAL A 143 -24.76 -10.56 -4.35
N GLY A 144 -24.87 -11.29 -3.26
CA GLY A 144 -25.92 -12.28 -3.09
C GLY A 144 -27.31 -11.65 -3.12
N ALA A 145 -27.50 -10.56 -2.44
CA ALA A 145 -28.76 -9.83 -2.44
C ALA A 145 -29.15 -9.33 -3.83
N SER A 146 -28.19 -8.83 -4.58
CA SER A 146 -28.44 -8.38 -5.93
C SER A 146 -28.85 -9.50 -6.86
N ASN A 147 -28.26 -10.66 -6.72
CA ASN A 147 -28.54 -11.80 -7.58
C ASN A 147 -29.86 -12.49 -7.26
N ILE A 148 -30.30 -12.43 -6.02
CA ILE A 148 -31.53 -13.07 -5.58
C ILE A 148 -32.78 -12.32 -6.08
N THR A 149 -32.65 -11.03 -6.33
CA THR A 149 -33.77 -10.22 -6.81
C THR A 149 -34.07 -10.41 -8.30
N LEU A 150 -33.25 -11.13 -8.96
CA LEU A 150 -33.43 -11.47 -10.35
C LEU A 150 -34.18 -12.78 -10.52
#